data_fbc010e3ba9072d754d2ffec15debb85
#
_entry.id   fbc010e3ba9072d754d2ffec15debb85
#
_cell.length_a   1.000
_cell.length_b   1.000
_cell.length_c   1.000
_cell.angle_alpha   90.00
_cell.angle_beta   90.00
_cell.angle_gamma   90.00
#
_symmetry.space_group_name_H-M   'P 1'
#
loop_
_entity.id
_entity.type
_entity.pdbx_description
1 polymer ?
#
loop_
_entity_poly.entity_id
_entity_poly.type
_entity_poly.pdbx_seq_one_letter_code
_entity_poly.pdbx_strand_id
1 'polypeptide(L)'
;MFLNKVKNTSRRVACLLVLFLTICSYLSQVKAASYTIETVPNTHLSDRNNRVSNPDGIIQPEDVSKINQMLQFVEDSLTIEISVVAVESIGDADARMFATDLFKHWGIGKKGEDNGLLILLVTDPAQRAVVFETGYGIEGILPDAICYRLQQKYMIQDLKAGNFSLGMVNGVAAVGNYLLNADYQRSTNSSNDVAPGNLVIAFVVIFLFIIFIMIVSYIIKRRPRICPNCGKKTLVYQGTRTVQAATYQSSGLAQEIFVCKNCNHTHKDDKTLSRLTRTRGPFIGGGMGGLGGGLGGGFGGFSGGGGGSWGGGSSGGGGSISRF
;
A
#
# COMPACT_ATOMS: atom_id res chain seq x y z
N MET A 1 51.19 -68.84 -10.75
CA MET A 1 51.65 -67.64 -10.02
C MET A 1 50.97 -66.38 -10.52
N PHE A 2 50.59 -66.22 -11.78
CA PHE A 2 49.99 -65.04 -12.39
C PHE A 2 48.53 -64.77 -11.92
N LEU A 3 47.68 -65.78 -11.81
CA LEU A 3 46.29 -65.73 -11.43
C LEU A 3 46.04 -65.18 -10.01
N ASN A 4 46.93 -65.45 -9.08
CA ASN A 4 46.82 -64.94 -7.68
C ASN A 4 47.19 -63.45 -7.60
N LYS A 5 48.08 -62.94 -8.48
CA LYS A 5 48.47 -61.55 -8.50
C LYS A 5 47.35 -60.66 -9.04
N VAL A 6 46.62 -61.11 -10.11
CA VAL A 6 45.46 -60.44 -10.66
C VAL A 6 44.29 -60.37 -9.68
N LYS A 7 44.01 -61.43 -8.96
CA LYS A 7 42.95 -61.53 -7.93
C LYS A 7 43.21 -60.63 -6.75
N ASN A 8 44.48 -60.42 -6.38
CA ASN A 8 44.87 -59.52 -5.29
C ASN A 8 44.81 -58.08 -5.68
N THR A 9 45.12 -57.76 -6.95
CA THR A 9 44.99 -56.37 -7.50
C THR A 9 43.53 -55.95 -7.62
N SER A 10 42.65 -56.85 -8.09
CA SER A 10 41.19 -56.62 -8.18
C SER A 10 40.57 -56.38 -6.80
N ARG A 11 40.97 -57.15 -5.76
CA ARG A 11 40.51 -56.90 -4.38
C ARG A 11 40.97 -55.56 -3.84
N ARG A 12 42.19 -55.12 -4.11
CA ARG A 12 42.73 -53.82 -3.66
C ARG A 12 41.97 -52.65 -4.34
N VAL A 13 41.69 -52.76 -5.65
CA VAL A 13 40.91 -51.77 -6.39
C VAL A 13 39.47 -51.72 -5.86
N ALA A 14 38.85 -52.86 -5.58
CA ALA A 14 37.51 -52.89 -4.99
C ALA A 14 37.47 -52.24 -3.59
N CYS A 15 38.47 -52.50 -2.72
CA CYS A 15 38.57 -51.85 -1.43
C CYS A 15 38.77 -50.32 -1.53
N LEU A 16 39.58 -49.87 -2.48
CA LEU A 16 39.79 -48.43 -2.73
C LEU A 16 38.51 -47.75 -3.26
N LEU A 17 37.74 -48.41 -4.13
CA LEU A 17 36.46 -47.92 -4.60
C LEU A 17 35.42 -47.82 -3.49
N VAL A 18 35.34 -48.84 -2.61
CA VAL A 18 34.45 -48.82 -1.45
C VAL A 18 34.86 -47.71 -0.48
N LEU A 19 36.16 -47.54 -0.21
CA LEU A 19 36.67 -46.48 0.63
C LEU A 19 36.37 -45.09 0.04
N PHE A 20 36.52 -44.91 -1.27
CA PHE A 20 36.20 -43.69 -1.96
C PHE A 20 34.69 -43.39 -1.92
N LEU A 21 33.83 -44.38 -2.12
CA LEU A 21 32.37 -44.22 -2.02
C LEU A 21 31.92 -43.91 -0.59
N THR A 22 32.58 -44.49 0.45
CA THR A 22 32.27 -44.15 1.83
C THR A 22 32.73 -42.73 2.19
N ILE A 23 33.89 -42.30 1.71
CA ILE A 23 34.38 -40.91 1.90
C ILE A 23 33.44 -39.91 1.18
N CYS A 24 33.01 -40.19 -0.07
CA CYS A 24 32.04 -39.38 -0.78
C CYS A 24 30.69 -39.30 -0.07
N SER A 25 30.20 -40.38 0.52
CA SER A 25 28.94 -40.36 1.30
C SER A 25 29.07 -39.61 2.64
N TYR A 26 30.25 -39.55 3.25
CA TYR A 26 30.49 -38.72 4.44
C TYR A 26 30.60 -37.24 4.12
N LEU A 27 31.09 -36.87 2.94
CA LEU A 27 31.19 -35.47 2.50
C LEU A 27 29.83 -34.87 2.11
N SER A 28 28.80 -35.68 1.88
CA SER A 28 27.47 -35.23 1.46
C SER A 28 26.56 -34.79 2.63
N GLN A 29 27.02 -34.82 3.87
CA GLN A 29 26.22 -34.45 5.05
C GLN A 29 26.66 -33.11 5.69
N VAL A 30 27.07 -32.16 4.90
CA VAL A 30 27.11 -30.75 5.40
C VAL A 30 25.67 -30.29 5.47
N LYS A 31 25.03 -30.47 6.63
CA LYS A 31 23.71 -29.88 6.89
C LYS A 31 23.91 -28.37 6.91
N ALA A 32 23.19 -27.68 6.05
CA ALA A 32 23.18 -26.20 6.05
C ALA A 32 22.89 -25.68 7.46
N ALA A 33 23.60 -24.65 7.89
CA ALA A 33 23.34 -24.02 9.17
C ALA A 33 21.91 -23.48 9.15
N SER A 34 21.09 -23.86 10.11
CA SER A 34 19.75 -23.30 10.26
C SER A 34 19.81 -22.15 11.25
N TYR A 35 19.30 -21.00 10.85
CA TYR A 35 19.28 -19.81 11.68
C TYR A 35 17.96 -19.67 12.44
N THR A 36 18.08 -19.23 13.70
CA THR A 36 16.96 -18.74 14.50
C THR A 36 17.03 -17.22 14.58
N ILE A 37 15.98 -16.57 15.08
CA ILE A 37 15.92 -15.11 15.25
C ILE A 37 17.12 -14.59 16.06
N GLU A 38 17.55 -15.36 17.07
CA GLU A 38 18.66 -15.00 17.96
C GLU A 38 20.05 -15.26 17.33
N THR A 39 20.13 -16.20 16.38
CA THR A 39 21.42 -16.63 15.80
C THR A 39 21.76 -15.94 14.48
N VAL A 40 20.79 -15.27 13.82
CA VAL A 40 21.07 -14.42 12.65
C VAL A 40 21.98 -13.28 13.07
N PRO A 41 23.19 -13.14 12.47
CA PRO A 41 24.11 -12.08 12.85
C PRO A 41 23.54 -10.70 12.52
N ASN A 42 23.34 -9.85 13.53
CA ASN A 42 22.99 -8.46 13.31
C ASN A 42 24.27 -7.64 13.07
N THR A 43 24.68 -7.53 11.81
CA THR A 43 25.92 -6.87 11.40
C THR A 43 25.92 -5.38 11.70
N HIS A 44 24.74 -4.75 11.73
CA HIS A 44 24.59 -3.32 12.05
C HIS A 44 24.99 -2.97 13.48
N LEU A 45 24.91 -3.91 14.42
CA LEU A 45 25.36 -3.69 15.80
C LEU A 45 26.88 -3.51 15.89
N SER A 46 27.64 -4.16 15.01
CA SER A 46 29.09 -4.08 14.97
C SER A 46 29.61 -2.97 14.06
N ASP A 47 28.90 -2.70 12.97
CA ASP A 47 29.23 -1.66 12.00
C ASP A 47 27.96 -1.00 11.49
N ARG A 48 27.74 0.27 11.85
CA ARG A 48 26.57 1.07 11.46
C ARG A 48 26.39 1.21 9.95
N ASN A 49 27.46 1.06 9.17
CA ASN A 49 27.42 1.14 7.72
C ASN A 49 27.04 -0.21 7.08
N ASN A 50 27.05 -1.29 7.85
CA ASN A 50 26.71 -2.62 7.35
C ASN A 50 25.27 -2.98 7.73
N ARG A 51 24.37 -2.91 6.76
CA ARG A 51 22.94 -3.24 6.86
C ARG A 51 22.59 -4.59 6.26
N VAL A 52 23.63 -5.33 5.80
CA VAL A 52 23.45 -6.63 5.14
C VAL A 52 23.98 -7.74 6.03
N SER A 53 23.12 -8.62 6.50
CA SER A 53 23.48 -9.90 7.15
C SER A 53 23.49 -11.01 6.10
N ASN A 54 24.67 -11.54 5.80
CA ASN A 54 24.91 -12.54 4.76
C ASN A 54 25.88 -13.63 5.25
N PRO A 55 25.51 -14.36 6.33
CA PRO A 55 26.43 -15.30 6.98
C PRO A 55 26.85 -16.48 6.09
N ASP A 56 25.99 -16.87 5.16
CA ASP A 56 26.25 -18.01 4.25
C ASP A 56 26.92 -17.60 2.94
N GLY A 57 27.25 -16.30 2.76
CA GLY A 57 27.90 -15.81 1.55
C GLY A 57 27.06 -15.90 0.27
N ILE A 58 25.71 -15.88 0.41
CA ILE A 58 24.76 -15.95 -0.70
C ILE A 58 24.89 -14.76 -1.65
N ILE A 59 25.10 -13.58 -1.07
CA ILE A 59 25.34 -12.34 -1.81
C ILE A 59 26.85 -12.14 -1.94
N GLN A 60 27.32 -11.85 -3.14
CA GLN A 60 28.76 -11.62 -3.40
C GLN A 60 29.26 -10.37 -2.64
N PRO A 61 30.51 -10.34 -2.15
CA PRO A 61 31.02 -9.24 -1.35
C PRO A 61 30.93 -7.87 -2.03
N GLU A 62 31.13 -7.83 -3.35
CA GLU A 62 31.01 -6.60 -4.15
C GLU A 62 29.57 -6.09 -4.18
N ASP A 63 28.59 -7.01 -4.23
CA ASP A 63 27.17 -6.69 -4.25
C ASP A 63 26.67 -6.32 -2.86
N VAL A 64 27.21 -6.92 -1.78
CA VAL A 64 26.98 -6.47 -0.40
C VAL A 64 27.40 -5.00 -0.24
N SER A 65 28.56 -4.64 -0.79
CA SER A 65 29.05 -3.26 -0.75
C SER A 65 28.13 -2.29 -1.50
N LYS A 66 27.65 -2.67 -2.69
CA LYS A 66 26.67 -1.89 -3.47
C LYS A 66 25.35 -1.73 -2.73
N ILE A 67 24.84 -2.82 -2.17
CA ILE A 67 23.60 -2.79 -1.37
C ILE A 67 23.77 -1.83 -0.20
N ASN A 68 24.82 -1.93 0.58
CA ASN A 68 25.08 -1.03 1.72
C ASN A 68 25.11 0.44 1.30
N GLN A 69 25.75 0.77 0.17
CA GLN A 69 25.78 2.14 -0.36
C GLN A 69 24.38 2.65 -0.74
N MET A 70 23.56 1.80 -1.42
CA MET A 70 22.20 2.16 -1.75
C MET A 70 21.33 2.37 -0.51
N LEU A 71 21.45 1.49 0.48
CA LEU A 71 20.70 1.58 1.73
C LEU A 71 21.11 2.81 2.55
N GLN A 72 22.40 3.13 2.59
CA GLN A 72 22.89 4.35 3.22
C GLN A 72 22.27 5.59 2.55
N PHE A 73 22.28 5.64 1.22
CA PHE A 73 21.72 6.77 0.48
C PHE A 73 20.21 6.95 0.74
N VAL A 74 19.45 5.85 0.82
CA VAL A 74 18.01 5.89 1.15
C VAL A 74 17.80 6.42 2.57
N GLU A 75 18.56 5.93 3.54
CA GLU A 75 18.47 6.38 4.93
C GLU A 75 18.84 7.86 5.09
N ASP A 76 19.91 8.30 4.46
CA ASP A 76 20.35 9.71 4.49
C ASP A 76 19.31 10.65 3.84
N SER A 77 18.60 10.17 2.81
CA SER A 77 17.64 10.97 2.06
C SER A 77 16.24 10.97 2.69
N LEU A 78 15.78 9.82 3.18
CA LEU A 78 14.37 9.59 3.57
C LEU A 78 14.21 9.21 5.04
N THR A 79 15.30 9.06 5.78
CA THR A 79 15.34 8.55 7.16
C THR A 79 14.78 7.13 7.34
N ILE A 80 14.51 6.40 6.26
CA ILE A 80 13.98 5.03 6.28
C ILE A 80 15.11 4.04 6.54
N GLU A 81 14.97 3.23 7.58
CA GLU A 81 15.93 2.19 7.93
C GLU A 81 15.62 0.88 7.21
N ILE A 82 16.56 0.41 6.39
CA ILE A 82 16.38 -0.84 5.63
C ILE A 82 17.47 -1.84 6.01
N SER A 83 17.07 -3.05 6.37
CA SER A 83 17.96 -4.18 6.61
C SER A 83 17.75 -5.27 5.58
N VAL A 84 18.84 -5.91 5.16
CA VAL A 84 18.85 -7.06 4.25
C VAL A 84 19.42 -8.27 4.98
N VAL A 85 18.72 -9.39 4.91
CA VAL A 85 19.16 -10.67 5.46
C VAL A 85 19.10 -11.73 4.37
N ALA A 86 20.20 -12.43 4.14
CA ALA A 86 20.28 -13.55 3.21
C ALA A 86 20.83 -14.76 3.95
N VAL A 87 20.00 -15.80 4.11
CA VAL A 87 20.33 -17.04 4.82
C VAL A 87 19.96 -18.25 3.97
N GLU A 88 20.71 -19.34 4.14
CA GLU A 88 20.40 -20.58 3.44
C GLU A 88 19.14 -21.22 4.03
N SER A 89 19.05 -21.40 5.33
CA SER A 89 17.92 -22.08 5.97
C SER A 89 17.51 -21.42 7.28
N ILE A 90 16.21 -21.41 7.53
CA ILE A 90 15.56 -20.98 8.78
C ILE A 90 14.93 -22.16 9.54
N GLY A 91 15.34 -23.40 9.23
CA GLY A 91 14.76 -24.61 9.80
C GLY A 91 13.32 -24.82 9.34
N ASP A 92 12.44 -25.17 10.29
CA ASP A 92 11.03 -25.43 10.02
C ASP A 92 10.15 -24.16 10.15
N ALA A 93 10.75 -22.97 10.34
CA ALA A 93 10.01 -21.72 10.52
C ALA A 93 9.35 -21.26 9.21
N ASP A 94 8.15 -20.66 9.31
CA ASP A 94 7.55 -19.96 8.17
C ASP A 94 8.32 -18.65 7.92
N ALA A 95 8.72 -18.43 6.66
CA ALA A 95 9.59 -17.31 6.30
C ALA A 95 8.95 -15.93 6.58
N ARG A 96 7.61 -15.80 6.49
CA ARG A 96 6.91 -14.56 6.80
C ARG A 96 6.93 -14.28 8.30
N MET A 97 6.58 -15.29 9.12
CA MET A 97 6.63 -15.14 10.57
C MET A 97 8.05 -14.87 11.05
N PHE A 98 9.03 -15.58 10.48
CA PHE A 98 10.43 -15.36 10.79
C PHE A 98 10.87 -13.91 10.49
N ALA A 99 10.49 -13.37 9.34
CA ALA A 99 10.80 -11.97 8.99
C ALA A 99 10.15 -10.99 9.97
N THR A 100 8.87 -11.18 10.32
CA THR A 100 8.15 -10.32 11.27
C THR A 100 8.79 -10.35 12.65
N ASP A 101 9.15 -11.53 13.15
CA ASP A 101 9.76 -11.69 14.47
C ASP A 101 11.19 -11.16 14.49
N LEU A 102 11.97 -11.38 13.41
CA LEU A 102 13.32 -10.82 13.26
C LEU A 102 13.29 -9.29 13.19
N PHE A 103 12.34 -8.71 12.44
CA PHE A 103 12.13 -7.26 12.36
C PHE A 103 11.92 -6.65 13.75
N LYS A 104 11.03 -7.26 14.55
CA LYS A 104 10.74 -6.85 15.93
C LYS A 104 11.93 -7.06 16.87
N HIS A 105 12.61 -8.20 16.75
CA HIS A 105 13.77 -8.53 17.58
C HIS A 105 14.92 -7.54 17.36
N TRP A 106 15.16 -7.14 16.11
CA TRP A 106 16.18 -6.15 15.79
C TRP A 106 15.70 -4.70 16.02
N GLY A 107 14.39 -4.47 16.03
CA GLY A 107 13.80 -3.14 16.21
C GLY A 107 14.09 -2.22 15.02
N ILE A 108 13.96 -2.74 13.79
CA ILE A 108 14.26 -2.00 12.55
C ILE A 108 13.27 -0.84 12.38
N GLY A 109 13.79 0.35 12.08
CA GLY A 109 13.02 1.58 11.97
C GLY A 109 13.06 2.43 13.23
N LYS A 110 12.82 3.73 13.10
CA LYS A 110 12.88 4.69 14.20
C LYS A 110 11.66 4.59 15.07
N LYS A 111 11.87 4.64 16.39
CA LYS A 111 10.78 4.61 17.38
C LYS A 111 9.80 5.76 17.18
N GLY A 112 8.53 5.42 16.99
CA GLY A 112 7.46 6.37 16.78
C GLY A 112 7.30 6.86 15.33
N GLU A 113 8.29 6.62 14.48
CA GLU A 113 8.18 6.79 13.03
C GLU A 113 7.83 5.46 12.36
N ASP A 114 8.26 4.34 12.94
CA ASP A 114 8.05 2.96 12.47
C ASP A 114 8.41 2.79 10.98
N ASN A 115 9.48 3.47 10.55
CA ASN A 115 9.90 3.66 9.18
C ASN A 115 10.95 2.63 8.74
N GLY A 116 10.79 1.39 9.18
CA GLY A 116 11.70 0.28 8.89
C GLY A 116 11.24 -0.61 7.73
N LEU A 117 12.21 -1.26 7.05
CA LEU A 117 11.99 -2.34 6.08
C LEU A 117 13.01 -3.45 6.31
N LEU A 118 12.55 -4.69 6.41
CA LEU A 118 13.40 -5.88 6.34
C LEU A 118 13.17 -6.59 5.01
N ILE A 119 14.28 -6.90 4.32
CA ILE A 119 14.28 -7.74 3.12
C ILE A 119 14.99 -9.04 3.48
N LEU A 120 14.22 -10.12 3.62
CA LEU A 120 14.73 -11.47 3.95
C LEU A 120 14.75 -12.33 2.69
N LEU A 121 15.88 -12.96 2.40
CA LEU A 121 16.03 -14.01 1.40
C LEU A 121 16.34 -15.34 2.10
N VAL A 122 15.56 -16.37 1.83
CA VAL A 122 15.82 -17.76 2.22
C VAL A 122 16.04 -18.57 0.95
N THR A 123 17.17 -19.30 0.87
CA THR A 123 17.57 -20.02 -0.35
C THR A 123 17.42 -21.53 -0.27
N ASP A 124 17.08 -22.10 0.89
CA ASP A 124 16.78 -23.52 1.04
C ASP A 124 15.72 -23.97 0.01
N PRO A 125 16.00 -24.97 -0.84
CA PRO A 125 15.07 -25.42 -1.86
C PRO A 125 13.67 -25.80 -1.35
N ALA A 126 13.56 -26.22 -0.10
CA ALA A 126 12.28 -26.58 0.53
C ALA A 126 11.43 -25.36 0.89
N GLN A 127 12.06 -24.16 1.08
CA GLN A 127 11.42 -22.99 1.64
C GLN A 127 11.76 -21.68 0.90
N ARG A 128 12.32 -21.77 -0.30
CA ARG A 128 12.77 -20.60 -1.06
C ARG A 128 11.76 -19.48 -1.06
N ALA A 129 12.15 -18.34 -0.52
CA ALA A 129 11.31 -17.18 -0.45
C ALA A 129 12.13 -15.88 -0.35
N VAL A 130 11.58 -14.80 -0.90
CA VAL A 130 11.96 -13.45 -0.56
C VAL A 130 10.78 -12.78 0.15
N VAL A 131 11.05 -12.19 1.31
CA VAL A 131 10.06 -11.53 2.16
C VAL A 131 10.45 -10.08 2.33
N PHE A 132 9.49 -9.19 2.14
CA PHE A 132 9.56 -7.80 2.57
C PHE A 132 8.67 -7.65 3.79
N GLU A 133 9.20 -7.14 4.88
CA GLU A 133 8.46 -6.81 6.09
C GLU A 133 8.55 -5.31 6.33
N THR A 134 7.41 -4.63 6.30
CA THR A 134 7.32 -3.17 6.41
C THR A 134 6.89 -2.73 7.80
N GLY A 135 7.53 -1.71 8.32
CA GLY A 135 7.05 -0.98 9.50
C GLY A 135 5.81 -0.14 9.18
N TYR A 136 4.98 0.10 10.18
CA TYR A 136 3.71 0.85 10.03
C TYR A 136 3.87 2.22 9.37
N GLY A 137 4.99 2.91 9.61
CA GLY A 137 5.23 4.25 9.09
C GLY A 137 5.44 4.33 7.59
N ILE A 138 5.85 3.21 6.95
CA ILE A 138 6.08 3.18 5.50
C ILE A 138 5.01 2.42 4.72
N GLU A 139 4.05 1.76 5.37
CA GLU A 139 2.97 1.03 4.68
C GLU A 139 2.16 1.94 3.74
N GLY A 140 1.99 3.21 4.08
CA GLY A 140 1.31 4.19 3.23
C GLY A 140 2.08 4.55 1.95
N ILE A 141 3.41 4.36 1.94
CA ILE A 141 4.29 4.62 0.79
C ILE A 141 4.60 3.32 0.07
N LEU A 142 4.89 2.26 0.82
CA LEU A 142 5.29 0.94 0.33
C LEU A 142 4.29 -0.14 0.81
N PRO A 143 3.04 -0.13 0.32
CA PRO A 143 2.04 -1.14 0.69
C PRO A 143 2.37 -2.52 0.09
N ASP A 144 1.80 -3.58 0.66
CA ASP A 144 2.02 -5.00 0.30
C ASP A 144 1.95 -5.25 -1.21
N ALA A 145 0.97 -4.64 -1.88
CA ALA A 145 0.80 -4.81 -3.33
C ALA A 145 1.96 -4.23 -4.14
N ILE A 146 2.61 -3.17 -3.65
CA ILE A 146 3.81 -2.59 -4.25
C ILE A 146 5.01 -3.48 -3.94
N CYS A 147 5.19 -3.91 -2.68
CA CYS A 147 6.23 -4.87 -2.30
C CYS A 147 6.20 -6.11 -3.20
N TYR A 148 5.03 -6.72 -3.37
CA TYR A 148 4.84 -7.87 -4.23
C TYR A 148 5.21 -7.58 -5.70
N ARG A 149 4.77 -6.44 -6.25
CA ARG A 149 5.13 -6.05 -7.63
C ARG A 149 6.62 -5.83 -7.82
N LEU A 150 7.30 -5.22 -6.86
CA LEU A 150 8.75 -5.03 -6.92
C LEU A 150 9.48 -6.37 -6.89
N GLN A 151 9.10 -7.30 -6.02
CA GLN A 151 9.64 -8.66 -5.97
C GLN A 151 9.46 -9.37 -7.32
N GLN A 152 8.21 -9.42 -7.85
CA GLN A 152 7.92 -10.12 -9.10
C GLN A 152 8.67 -9.55 -10.30
N LYS A 153 8.78 -8.23 -10.38
CA LYS A 153 9.36 -7.55 -11.55
C LYS A 153 10.89 -7.56 -11.55
N TYR A 154 11.50 -7.40 -10.38
CA TYR A 154 12.94 -7.12 -10.30
C TYR A 154 13.76 -8.21 -9.60
N MET A 155 13.13 -9.16 -8.91
CA MET A 155 13.86 -10.18 -8.15
C MET A 155 13.59 -11.61 -8.63
N ILE A 156 12.33 -11.98 -8.80
CA ILE A 156 11.91 -13.37 -8.94
C ILE A 156 12.55 -14.09 -10.12
N GLN A 157 12.76 -13.41 -11.23
CA GLN A 157 13.40 -14.04 -12.41
C GLN A 157 14.85 -14.46 -12.11
N ASP A 158 15.63 -13.57 -11.49
CA ASP A 158 17.03 -13.85 -11.14
C ASP A 158 17.10 -14.88 -10.00
N LEU A 159 16.25 -14.76 -8.99
CA LEU A 159 16.21 -15.71 -7.88
C LEU A 159 15.85 -17.12 -8.31
N LYS A 160 14.90 -17.30 -9.23
CA LYS A 160 14.56 -18.60 -9.85
C LYS A 160 15.72 -19.20 -10.65
N ALA A 161 16.51 -18.35 -11.29
CA ALA A 161 17.69 -18.77 -12.05
C ALA A 161 18.88 -19.11 -11.13
N GLY A 162 18.76 -18.93 -9.80
CA GLY A 162 19.85 -19.11 -8.84
C GLY A 162 20.81 -17.93 -8.76
N ASN A 163 20.55 -16.84 -9.45
CA ASN A 163 21.35 -15.60 -9.42
C ASN A 163 20.96 -14.74 -8.19
N PHE A 164 21.13 -15.29 -6.99
CA PHE A 164 20.64 -14.66 -5.76
C PHE A 164 21.23 -13.28 -5.53
N SER A 165 22.54 -13.12 -5.74
CA SER A 165 23.24 -11.85 -5.57
C SER A 165 22.64 -10.76 -6.46
N LEU A 166 22.48 -11.05 -7.75
CA LEU A 166 21.89 -10.12 -8.73
C LEU A 166 20.44 -9.79 -8.39
N GLY A 167 19.64 -10.80 -8.05
CA GLY A 167 18.25 -10.61 -7.66
C GLY A 167 18.10 -9.69 -6.45
N MET A 168 18.98 -9.80 -5.46
CA MET A 168 19.00 -8.92 -4.29
C MET A 168 19.41 -7.50 -4.64
N VAL A 169 20.47 -7.30 -5.43
CA VAL A 169 20.89 -5.97 -5.90
C VAL A 169 19.76 -5.28 -6.65
N ASN A 170 19.16 -5.98 -7.63
CA ASN A 170 18.06 -5.43 -8.44
C ASN A 170 16.83 -5.07 -7.58
N GLY A 171 16.50 -5.91 -6.60
CA GLY A 171 15.39 -5.70 -5.68
C GLY A 171 15.60 -4.50 -4.78
N VAL A 172 16.78 -4.38 -4.15
CA VAL A 172 17.12 -3.25 -3.28
C VAL A 172 17.15 -1.95 -4.09
N ALA A 173 17.75 -1.95 -5.29
CA ALA A 173 17.75 -0.80 -6.18
C ALA A 173 16.33 -0.37 -6.56
N ALA A 174 15.45 -1.33 -6.86
CA ALA A 174 14.06 -1.05 -7.20
C ALA A 174 13.26 -0.46 -6.03
N VAL A 175 13.47 -0.98 -4.82
CA VAL A 175 12.88 -0.43 -3.59
C VAL A 175 13.37 0.99 -3.32
N GLY A 176 14.69 1.22 -3.36
CA GLY A 176 15.27 2.55 -3.17
C GLY A 176 14.75 3.58 -4.17
N ASN A 177 14.74 3.23 -5.46
CA ASN A 177 14.18 4.08 -6.51
C ASN A 177 12.69 4.37 -6.31
N TYR A 178 11.92 3.37 -5.87
CA TYR A 178 10.50 3.56 -5.62
C TYR A 178 10.26 4.54 -4.46
N LEU A 179 10.96 4.36 -3.34
CA LEU A 179 10.84 5.21 -2.16
C LEU A 179 11.24 6.67 -2.47
N LEU A 180 12.35 6.88 -3.14
CA LEU A 180 12.82 8.22 -3.55
C LEU A 180 11.82 8.92 -4.48
N ASN A 181 11.24 8.19 -5.46
CA ASN A 181 10.24 8.76 -6.36
C ASN A 181 8.91 9.03 -5.65
N ALA A 182 8.50 8.19 -4.70
CA ALA A 182 7.28 8.39 -3.93
C ALA A 182 7.38 9.63 -3.03
N ASP A 183 8.54 9.88 -2.42
CA ASP A 183 8.80 11.08 -1.64
C ASP A 183 8.82 12.33 -2.52
N TYR A 184 9.47 12.29 -3.67
CA TYR A 184 9.43 13.37 -4.65
C TYR A 184 7.99 13.70 -5.07
N GLN A 185 7.14 12.69 -5.34
CA GLN A 185 5.73 12.90 -5.69
C GLN A 185 4.92 13.47 -4.52
N ARG A 186 5.22 13.06 -3.29
CA ARG A 186 4.57 13.61 -2.09
C ARG A 186 4.95 15.08 -1.89
N SER A 187 6.22 15.43 -2.04
CA SER A 187 6.71 16.81 -1.90
C SER A 187 6.14 17.73 -2.99
N THR A 188 6.02 17.25 -4.23
CA THR A 188 5.42 18.02 -5.34
C THR A 188 3.92 18.17 -5.21
N ASN A 189 3.22 17.14 -4.71
CA ASN A 189 1.77 17.21 -4.46
C ASN A 189 1.44 18.09 -3.25
N SER A 190 2.29 18.12 -2.22
CA SER A 190 2.14 19.03 -1.07
C SER A 190 2.27 20.50 -1.47
N SER A 191 3.04 20.83 -2.52
CA SER A 191 3.09 22.17 -3.05
C SER A 191 1.86 22.56 -3.90
N ASN A 192 1.04 21.58 -4.30
CA ASN A 192 -0.23 21.76 -4.98
C ASN A 192 -1.45 21.65 -4.03
N ASP A 193 -1.24 21.48 -2.74
CA ASP A 193 -2.29 21.61 -1.74
C ASP A 193 -2.80 23.05 -1.81
N VAL A 194 -3.90 23.24 -2.56
CA VAL A 194 -4.68 24.47 -2.58
C VAL A 194 -4.99 24.80 -1.13
N ALA A 195 -4.40 25.88 -0.63
CA ALA A 195 -4.62 26.32 0.75
C ALA A 195 -6.11 26.22 1.07
N PRO A 196 -6.52 25.66 2.23
CA PRO A 196 -7.93 25.44 2.55
C PRO A 196 -8.79 26.70 2.41
N GLY A 197 -8.17 27.89 2.47
CA GLY A 197 -8.80 29.16 2.16
C GLY A 197 -9.33 29.28 0.72
N ASN A 198 -8.63 28.73 -0.27
CA ASN A 198 -9.08 28.81 -1.68
C ASN A 198 -10.29 27.89 -1.94
N LEU A 199 -10.39 26.77 -1.25
CA LEU A 199 -11.53 25.87 -1.33
C LEU A 199 -12.78 26.52 -0.71
N VAL A 200 -12.64 27.19 0.42
CA VAL A 200 -13.73 27.95 1.08
C VAL A 200 -14.19 29.09 0.17
N ILE A 201 -13.28 29.84 -0.43
CA ILE A 201 -13.60 30.90 -1.39
C ILE A 201 -14.35 30.34 -2.60
N ALA A 202 -13.92 29.21 -3.16
CA ALA A 202 -14.61 28.55 -4.27
C ALA A 202 -16.05 28.14 -3.89
N PHE A 203 -16.26 27.55 -2.72
CA PHE A 203 -17.62 27.24 -2.23
C PHE A 203 -18.47 28.48 -2.01
N VAL A 204 -17.92 29.55 -1.47
CA VAL A 204 -18.64 30.83 -1.28
C VAL A 204 -19.05 31.42 -2.64
N VAL A 205 -18.17 31.43 -3.63
CA VAL A 205 -18.46 31.93 -4.99
C VAL A 205 -19.57 31.09 -5.66
N ILE A 206 -19.48 29.75 -5.57
CA ILE A 206 -20.51 28.86 -6.12
C ILE A 206 -21.84 29.08 -5.40
N PHE A 207 -21.85 29.24 -4.09
CA PHE A 207 -23.05 29.49 -3.30
C PHE A 207 -23.71 30.83 -3.68
N LEU A 208 -22.92 31.89 -3.79
CA LEU A 208 -23.39 33.20 -4.25
C LEU A 208 -23.95 33.15 -5.68
N PHE A 209 -23.31 32.36 -6.56
CA PHE A 209 -23.79 32.16 -7.94
C PHE A 209 -25.13 31.42 -7.98
N ILE A 210 -25.33 30.42 -7.14
CA ILE A 210 -26.61 29.71 -6.99
C ILE A 210 -27.70 30.68 -6.48
N ILE A 211 -27.39 31.49 -5.47
CA ILE A 211 -28.31 32.50 -4.97
C ILE A 211 -28.68 33.51 -6.06
N PHE A 212 -27.70 33.96 -6.85
CA PHE A 212 -27.92 34.86 -7.97
C PHE A 212 -28.88 34.25 -9.02
N ILE A 213 -28.66 33.01 -9.41
CA ILE A 213 -29.56 32.28 -10.33
C ILE A 213 -30.97 32.16 -9.74
N MET A 214 -31.10 31.88 -8.45
CA MET A 214 -32.39 31.80 -7.75
C MET A 214 -33.11 33.17 -7.80
N ILE A 215 -32.43 34.28 -7.51
CA ILE A 215 -32.97 35.62 -7.55
C ILE A 215 -33.40 35.99 -8.96
N VAL A 216 -32.56 35.76 -9.97
CA VAL A 216 -32.88 36.02 -11.38
C VAL A 216 -34.11 35.20 -11.81
N SER A 217 -34.17 33.94 -11.48
CA SER A 217 -35.31 33.07 -11.78
C SER A 217 -36.60 33.57 -11.11
N TYR A 218 -36.51 34.02 -9.86
CA TYR A 218 -37.63 34.61 -9.12
C TYR A 218 -38.15 35.90 -9.77
N ILE A 219 -37.23 36.79 -10.18
CA ILE A 219 -37.58 38.05 -10.87
C ILE A 219 -38.24 37.77 -12.22
N ILE A 220 -37.71 36.82 -13.01
CA ILE A 220 -38.27 36.44 -14.32
C ILE A 220 -39.69 35.90 -14.16
N LYS A 221 -39.93 35.03 -13.15
CA LYS A 221 -41.28 34.47 -12.89
C LYS A 221 -42.30 35.50 -12.45
N ARG A 222 -41.90 36.61 -11.84
CA ARG A 222 -42.78 37.70 -11.37
C ARG A 222 -42.97 38.82 -12.39
N ARG A 223 -42.31 38.76 -13.56
CA ARG A 223 -42.53 39.78 -14.60
C ARG A 223 -44.00 39.75 -15.05
N PRO A 224 -44.70 40.91 -15.01
CA PRO A 224 -46.08 40.96 -15.44
C PRO A 224 -46.20 40.65 -16.94
N ARG A 225 -47.10 39.79 -17.31
CA ARG A 225 -47.43 39.42 -18.70
C ARG A 225 -48.51 40.35 -19.25
N ILE A 226 -48.69 40.38 -20.59
CA ILE A 226 -49.76 41.14 -21.25
C ILE A 226 -51.07 40.38 -21.00
N CYS A 227 -52.08 41.06 -20.49
CA CYS A 227 -53.39 40.51 -20.27
C CYS A 227 -54.14 40.33 -21.62
N PRO A 228 -54.63 39.13 -21.95
CA PRO A 228 -55.36 38.89 -23.22
C PRO A 228 -56.66 39.66 -23.30
N ASN A 229 -57.29 40.04 -22.17
CA ASN A 229 -58.54 40.73 -22.14
C ASN A 229 -58.44 42.28 -22.29
N CYS A 230 -57.42 42.90 -21.64
CA CYS A 230 -57.31 44.37 -21.65
C CYS A 230 -56.02 44.88 -22.34
N GLY A 231 -55.17 44.03 -22.87
CA GLY A 231 -53.93 44.36 -23.59
C GLY A 231 -52.85 45.00 -22.76
N LYS A 232 -53.06 45.27 -21.46
CA LYS A 232 -52.08 45.93 -20.59
C LYS A 232 -51.15 44.91 -19.95
N LYS A 233 -49.89 45.31 -19.67
CA LYS A 233 -48.85 44.48 -19.08
C LYS A 233 -49.02 44.40 -17.55
N THR A 234 -50.13 43.87 -17.09
CA THR A 234 -50.58 43.85 -15.68
C THR A 234 -51.00 42.47 -15.18
N LEU A 235 -50.77 41.39 -15.98
CA LEU A 235 -51.07 40.03 -15.61
C LEU A 235 -50.00 39.49 -14.69
N VAL A 236 -50.35 39.19 -13.43
CA VAL A 236 -49.39 38.76 -12.38
C VAL A 236 -49.71 37.34 -11.99
N TYR A 237 -48.67 36.51 -11.84
CA TYR A 237 -48.76 35.16 -11.35
C TYR A 237 -49.25 35.15 -9.90
N GLN A 238 -50.27 34.34 -9.60
CA GLN A 238 -50.85 34.25 -8.27
C GLN A 238 -50.58 32.87 -7.61
N GLY A 239 -50.40 31.82 -8.40
CA GLY A 239 -50.08 30.51 -7.87
C GLY A 239 -50.27 29.40 -8.87
N THR A 240 -49.93 28.17 -8.45
CA THR A 240 -50.15 26.95 -9.23
C THR A 240 -51.09 26.03 -8.45
N ARG A 241 -52.11 25.51 -9.12
CA ARG A 241 -53.03 24.51 -8.57
C ARG A 241 -52.85 23.19 -9.31
N THR A 242 -52.54 22.11 -8.57
CA THR A 242 -52.47 20.75 -9.14
C THR A 242 -53.91 20.28 -9.43
N VAL A 243 -54.18 19.97 -10.69
CA VAL A 243 -55.49 19.42 -11.14
C VAL A 243 -55.45 17.90 -11.09
N GLN A 244 -54.31 17.33 -11.52
CA GLN A 244 -54.10 15.88 -11.49
C GLN A 244 -52.64 15.62 -11.04
N ALA A 245 -52.46 14.83 -9.99
CA ALA A 245 -51.15 14.48 -9.53
C ALA A 245 -50.43 13.53 -10.52
N ALA A 246 -49.12 13.72 -10.70
CA ALA A 246 -48.31 12.78 -11.45
C ALA A 246 -48.18 11.44 -10.70
N THR A 247 -48.21 10.34 -11.43
CA THR A 247 -48.01 8.98 -10.90
C THR A 247 -46.78 8.34 -11.56
N TYR A 248 -46.44 7.13 -11.16
CA TYR A 248 -45.39 6.34 -11.82
C TYR A 248 -45.78 5.89 -13.24
N GLN A 249 -47.08 5.87 -13.54
CA GLN A 249 -47.61 5.39 -14.82
C GLN A 249 -48.11 6.51 -15.74
N SER A 250 -48.51 7.67 -15.18
CA SER A 250 -49.04 8.82 -15.93
C SER A 250 -48.43 10.15 -15.52
N SER A 251 -48.34 11.08 -16.48
CA SER A 251 -48.01 12.48 -16.23
C SER A 251 -49.17 13.19 -15.52
N GLY A 252 -48.85 14.14 -14.63
CA GLY A 252 -49.85 14.97 -13.97
C GLY A 252 -50.15 16.26 -14.76
N LEU A 253 -51.16 16.99 -14.29
CA LEU A 253 -51.58 18.30 -14.82
C LEU A 253 -51.64 19.32 -13.68
N ALA A 254 -50.97 20.46 -13.84
CA ALA A 254 -51.07 21.61 -12.97
C ALA A 254 -51.49 22.85 -13.76
N GLN A 255 -52.24 23.75 -13.14
CA GLN A 255 -52.68 25.00 -13.72
C GLN A 255 -51.97 26.16 -13.03
N GLU A 256 -51.22 26.98 -13.79
CA GLU A 256 -50.67 28.26 -13.34
C GLU A 256 -51.75 29.33 -13.46
N ILE A 257 -52.06 30.00 -12.37
CA ILE A 257 -53.15 31.02 -12.29
C ILE A 257 -52.50 32.41 -12.31
N PHE A 258 -52.93 33.20 -13.26
CA PHE A 258 -52.53 34.60 -13.40
C PHE A 258 -53.75 35.52 -13.27
N VAL A 259 -53.65 36.62 -12.53
CA VAL A 259 -54.73 37.59 -12.35
C VAL A 259 -54.24 38.97 -12.82
N CYS A 260 -55.08 39.61 -13.63
CA CYS A 260 -54.83 40.94 -14.13
C CYS A 260 -55.17 42.01 -13.08
N LYS A 261 -54.19 42.83 -12.68
CA LYS A 261 -54.39 43.92 -11.70
C LYS A 261 -55.27 45.07 -12.23
N ASN A 262 -55.52 45.14 -13.56
CA ASN A 262 -56.29 46.22 -14.16
C ASN A 262 -57.77 45.86 -14.41
N CYS A 263 -58.04 44.63 -14.84
CA CYS A 263 -59.42 44.21 -15.19
C CYS A 263 -59.89 42.95 -14.44
N ASN A 264 -59.15 42.48 -13.46
CA ASN A 264 -59.41 41.24 -12.66
C ASN A 264 -59.60 39.97 -13.50
N HIS A 265 -59.27 40.00 -14.80
CA HIS A 265 -59.33 38.80 -15.63
C HIS A 265 -58.38 37.74 -15.12
N THR A 266 -58.91 36.48 -14.95
CA THR A 266 -58.11 35.32 -14.54
C THR A 266 -57.72 34.51 -15.77
N HIS A 267 -56.44 34.37 -16.03
CA HIS A 267 -55.88 33.52 -17.07
C HIS A 267 -55.26 32.27 -16.46
N LYS A 268 -55.52 31.08 -17.04
CA LYS A 268 -55.03 29.78 -16.57
C LYS A 268 -54.18 29.17 -17.66
N ASP A 269 -52.93 28.86 -17.37
CA ASP A 269 -52.03 28.13 -18.27
C ASP A 269 -51.88 26.70 -17.75
N ASP A 270 -52.12 25.69 -18.60
CA ASP A 270 -51.95 24.30 -18.26
C ASP A 270 -50.49 23.89 -18.38
N LYS A 271 -49.97 23.20 -17.34
CA LYS A 271 -48.62 22.72 -17.27
C LYS A 271 -48.59 21.21 -16.94
N THR A 272 -47.98 20.44 -17.82
CA THR A 272 -47.80 19.00 -17.59
C THR A 272 -46.72 18.76 -16.54
N LEU A 273 -47.02 17.92 -15.56
CA LEU A 273 -46.07 17.42 -14.57
C LEU A 273 -45.49 16.10 -15.07
N SER A 274 -44.16 16.01 -15.06
CA SER A 274 -43.46 14.79 -15.46
C SER A 274 -43.88 13.60 -14.57
N ARG A 275 -43.91 12.40 -15.15
CA ARG A 275 -44.11 11.15 -14.38
C ARG A 275 -43.09 11.01 -13.27
N LEU A 276 -43.53 10.41 -12.16
CA LEU A 276 -42.60 10.03 -11.08
C LEU A 276 -41.69 8.92 -11.58
N THR A 277 -40.35 9.13 -11.50
CA THR A 277 -39.34 8.11 -11.79
C THR A 277 -38.84 7.50 -10.48
N ARG A 278 -38.78 6.16 -10.38
CA ARG A 278 -38.02 5.52 -9.30
C ARG A 278 -36.54 5.74 -9.57
N THR A 279 -35.96 6.74 -9.00
CA THR A 279 -34.51 6.89 -8.94
C THR A 279 -34.00 5.80 -8.00
N ARG A 280 -33.36 4.76 -8.55
CA ARG A 280 -32.45 3.94 -7.77
C ARG A 280 -31.27 4.87 -7.42
N GLY A 281 -31.32 5.48 -6.26
CA GLY A 281 -30.18 6.19 -5.71
C GLY A 281 -29.02 5.22 -5.50
N PRO A 282 -27.76 5.66 -5.70
CA PRO A 282 -26.63 4.87 -5.23
C PRO A 282 -26.78 4.70 -3.72
N PHE A 283 -26.66 3.45 -3.27
CA PHE A 283 -26.64 3.07 -1.85
C PHE A 283 -25.45 3.76 -1.19
N ILE A 284 -25.67 4.92 -0.60
CA ILE A 284 -24.78 5.44 0.45
C ILE A 284 -25.34 4.90 1.74
N GLY A 285 -24.83 3.75 2.15
CA GLY A 285 -25.07 3.15 3.46
C GLY A 285 -24.38 3.99 4.53
N GLY A 286 -25.07 5.02 5.03
CA GLY A 286 -24.73 5.70 6.25
C GLY A 286 -25.09 4.84 7.45
N GLY A 287 -24.13 4.03 7.91
CA GLY A 287 -24.18 3.37 9.21
C GLY A 287 -23.59 4.28 10.26
N MET A 288 -24.40 5.09 10.87
CA MET A 288 -24.09 5.81 12.11
C MET A 288 -24.44 4.88 13.28
N GLY A 289 -23.45 4.50 14.06
CA GLY A 289 -23.72 3.78 15.31
C GLY A 289 -22.49 3.16 15.94
N GLY A 290 -22.08 3.66 17.11
CA GLY A 290 -21.31 2.88 18.06
C GLY A 290 -20.12 3.58 18.68
N LEU A 291 -20.35 4.51 19.57
CA LEU A 291 -19.46 4.87 20.69
C LEU A 291 -19.29 3.64 21.58
N GLY A 292 -18.06 3.18 21.78
CA GLY A 292 -17.74 2.12 22.73
C GLY A 292 -16.23 2.10 22.94
N GLY A 293 -15.78 2.67 23.93
CA GLY A 293 -14.67 2.74 24.75
C GLY A 293 -14.04 1.39 25.09
N GLY A 294 -12.71 1.40 25.20
CA GLY A 294 -11.88 0.29 25.67
C GLY A 294 -10.47 0.77 25.92
N LEU A 295 -10.26 1.27 27.11
CA LEU A 295 -8.96 1.50 27.76
C LEU A 295 -8.27 0.15 28.04
N GLY A 296 -6.95 0.08 27.77
CA GLY A 296 -6.05 -0.96 28.25
C GLY A 296 -4.74 -0.80 27.52
N GLY A 297 -3.71 -0.17 27.99
CA GLY A 297 -2.93 -0.51 29.17
C GLY A 297 -1.95 -1.56 28.76
N GLY A 298 -0.70 -1.28 28.54
CA GLY A 298 0.38 -0.85 29.32
C GLY A 298 1.58 -1.76 29.17
N PHE A 299 2.78 -1.23 29.33
CA PHE A 299 4.05 -1.90 29.71
C PHE A 299 4.78 -2.68 28.61
N GLY A 300 6.07 -2.48 28.44
CA GLY A 300 7.14 -2.04 29.29
C GLY A 300 8.39 -1.80 28.48
N GLY A 301 9.12 -0.80 28.86
CA GLY A 301 10.42 -0.48 28.34
C GLY A 301 11.45 -1.50 28.77
N PHE A 302 12.45 -1.69 27.92
CA PHE A 302 13.78 -2.12 28.34
C PHE A 302 14.81 -1.21 27.69
N SER A 303 15.46 -0.44 28.53
CA SER A 303 16.67 0.31 28.18
C SER A 303 17.86 -0.64 28.25
N GLY A 304 18.77 -0.51 27.32
CA GLY A 304 20.07 -1.19 27.39
C GLY A 304 20.98 -0.82 26.24
N GLY A 305 21.81 0.16 26.44
CA GLY A 305 23.24 0.21 26.19
C GLY A 305 23.83 0.07 24.78
N GLY A 306 24.28 1.18 24.22
CA GLY A 306 25.56 1.39 23.53
C GLY A 306 26.08 0.36 22.52
N GLY A 307 25.51 0.38 21.35
CA GLY A 307 25.97 -0.19 20.09
C GLY A 307 25.11 0.44 19.02
N GLY A 308 25.49 0.43 17.73
CA GLY A 308 24.55 0.80 16.69
C GLY A 308 23.30 -0.03 16.89
N SER A 309 22.17 0.60 17.23
CA SER A 309 20.89 -0.10 17.32
C SER A 309 19.98 0.50 16.27
N TRP A 310 19.20 -0.33 15.64
CA TRP A 310 18.04 0.12 14.90
C TRP A 310 17.16 0.97 15.83
N GLY A 311 16.45 1.93 15.30
CA GLY A 311 15.76 2.94 16.07
C GLY A 311 14.55 2.48 16.89
N GLY A 312 14.20 1.19 16.89
CA GLY A 312 13.11 0.60 17.68
C GLY A 312 11.73 0.76 17.06
N GLY A 313 11.62 0.67 15.74
CA GLY A 313 10.36 0.68 14.99
C GLY A 313 9.50 -0.57 15.21
N SER A 314 8.23 -0.50 14.84
CA SER A 314 7.23 -1.54 14.98
C SER A 314 6.66 -1.97 13.62
N SER A 315 6.34 -3.25 13.46
CA SER A 315 5.62 -3.82 12.33
C SER A 315 4.46 -4.69 12.82
N GLY A 316 3.38 -4.73 12.04
CA GLY A 316 2.21 -5.57 12.25
C GLY A 316 2.14 -6.80 11.36
N GLY A 317 3.22 -7.13 10.61
CA GLY A 317 3.20 -8.18 9.61
C GLY A 317 2.78 -7.65 8.23
N GLY A 318 2.95 -6.36 7.98
CA GLY A 318 2.83 -5.75 6.65
C GLY A 318 3.93 -6.25 5.70
N GLY A 319 3.76 -5.99 4.40
CA GLY A 319 4.72 -6.38 3.38
C GLY A 319 4.30 -7.59 2.54
N SER A 320 5.23 -8.27 1.91
CA SER A 320 4.91 -9.35 0.99
C SER A 320 5.90 -10.50 1.03
N ILE A 321 5.42 -11.69 0.64
CA ILE A 321 6.26 -12.87 0.43
C ILE A 321 6.09 -13.37 -1.00
N SER A 322 7.21 -13.70 -1.65
CA SER A 322 7.24 -14.39 -2.94
C SER A 322 8.09 -15.66 -2.81
N ARG A 323 7.47 -16.81 -3.10
CA ARG A 323 8.18 -18.09 -3.19
C ARG A 323 8.60 -18.35 -4.64
N PHE A 324 9.75 -19.06 -4.83
CA PHE A 324 10.32 -19.27 -6.15
C PHE A 324 11.09 -20.59 -6.31
#